data_b2d672cf01310bfc67d49ce4c08e8d7f
#
_entry.id   b2d672cf01310bfc67d49ce4c08e8d7f
#
_cell.length_a   1.000
_cell.length_b   1.000
_cell.length_c   1.000
_cell.angle_alpha   90.00
_cell.angle_beta   90.00
_cell.angle_gamma   90.00
#
_symmetry.space_group_name_H-M   'P 1'
#
loop_
_entity.id
_entity.type
_entity.pdbx_description
1 polymer ?
#
loop_
_entity_poly.entity_id
_entity_poly.type
_entity_poly.pdbx_seq_one_letter_code
_entity_poly.pdbx_strand_id
1 'polypeptide(L)'
;MPFRIEALSDQNLSDINRVNQPFEILGKVTPSLQNGRWSLKESLLPEEERYLKTYPCDEVDYTAYIGSGDRAAFLCYDGEECIGQTVLRRDWNRYAFVEDLCVAAQHRRKGAGKALMERACAWAKAQGLKGLSLETQDNNVAACRFYSAIGMELGGVNTKLYRQFDRPYSEETALFWYLEFDRQPKIRARATVGGQTAPDGSPLRVGAIVWGVKNVRRAVDFWSRALNYRLKYPASDDWAILIPKDGEGIQLSISLVSSEKAKRHHIDLFTEDQEREVNRLLELGATRAEWNYPPGADYVVLHDPDGNPFCVVDRKES
;
A
#
# COMPACT_ATOMS: atom_id res chain seq x y z
N MET A 1 -35.38 8.05 0.52
CA MET A 1 -35.36 6.57 0.62
C MET A 1 -33.95 6.10 0.44
N PRO A 2 -33.53 4.93 0.96
CA PRO A 2 -32.21 4.42 0.65
C PRO A 2 -32.13 4.06 -0.84
N PHE A 3 -31.02 4.36 -1.48
CA PHE A 3 -30.75 3.98 -2.86
C PHE A 3 -30.74 2.46 -3.02
N ARG A 4 -31.23 1.96 -4.14
CA ARG A 4 -31.18 0.55 -4.51
C ARG A 4 -29.96 0.33 -5.41
N ILE A 5 -29.06 -0.56 -4.99
CA ILE A 5 -27.85 -0.91 -5.77
C ILE A 5 -28.02 -2.32 -6.34
N GLU A 6 -27.99 -2.44 -7.65
CA GLU A 6 -28.14 -3.70 -8.37
C GLU A 6 -26.86 -4.07 -9.13
N ALA A 7 -26.58 -5.37 -9.21
CA ALA A 7 -25.56 -5.86 -10.11
C ALA A 7 -26.05 -5.75 -11.55
N LEU A 8 -25.11 -5.53 -12.47
CA LEU A 8 -25.42 -5.56 -13.90
C LEU A 8 -25.93 -6.94 -14.30
N SER A 9 -26.98 -6.97 -15.11
CA SER A 9 -27.65 -8.14 -15.64
C SER A 9 -28.21 -7.85 -17.03
N ASP A 10 -28.68 -8.87 -17.73
CA ASP A 10 -29.34 -8.68 -19.05
C ASP A 10 -30.55 -7.74 -18.97
N GLN A 11 -31.23 -7.69 -17.81
CA GLN A 11 -32.45 -6.90 -17.62
C GLN A 11 -32.17 -5.40 -17.50
N ASN A 12 -31.01 -5.00 -16.97
CA ASN A 12 -30.64 -3.60 -16.74
C ASN A 12 -29.42 -3.16 -17.53
N LEU A 13 -28.94 -3.98 -18.48
CA LEU A 13 -27.79 -3.68 -19.33
C LEU A 13 -27.95 -2.36 -20.10
N SER A 14 -29.18 -2.03 -20.53
CA SER A 14 -29.47 -0.79 -21.23
C SER A 14 -29.32 0.47 -20.40
N ASP A 15 -29.17 0.35 -19.06
CA ASP A 15 -29.03 1.50 -18.18
C ASP A 15 -27.57 1.93 -17.96
N ILE A 16 -26.63 1.04 -18.34
CA ILE A 16 -25.21 1.38 -18.25
C ILE A 16 -24.86 2.60 -19.12
N ASN A 17 -23.98 3.49 -18.65
CA ASN A 17 -23.55 4.73 -19.28
C ASN A 17 -24.62 5.82 -19.46
N ARG A 18 -25.89 5.60 -19.09
CA ARG A 18 -26.92 6.66 -19.11
C ARG A 18 -26.59 7.86 -18.22
N VAL A 19 -25.77 7.62 -17.19
CA VAL A 19 -25.39 8.64 -16.18
C VAL A 19 -24.05 9.30 -16.45
N ASN A 20 -23.40 8.99 -17.58
CA ASN A 20 -22.16 9.67 -17.97
C ASN A 20 -22.47 11.09 -18.46
N GLN A 21 -22.51 12.02 -17.52
CA GLN A 21 -22.87 13.41 -17.72
C GLN A 21 -21.69 14.33 -17.45
N PRO A 22 -21.67 15.52 -18.07
CA PRO A 22 -20.65 16.51 -17.81
C PRO A 22 -20.49 16.84 -16.31
N PHE A 23 -19.27 17.14 -15.91
CA PHE A 23 -18.96 17.66 -14.60
C PHE A 23 -18.14 18.93 -14.71
N GLU A 24 -18.27 19.79 -13.70
CA GLU A 24 -17.61 21.09 -13.70
C GLU A 24 -16.16 20.95 -13.24
N ILE A 25 -15.24 21.53 -13.99
CA ILE A 25 -13.85 21.72 -13.60
C ILE A 25 -13.78 22.97 -12.71
N LEU A 26 -13.61 22.73 -11.42
CA LEU A 26 -13.54 23.79 -10.40
C LEU A 26 -12.15 24.39 -10.26
N GLY A 27 -11.12 23.74 -10.80
CA GLY A 27 -9.73 24.09 -10.62
C GLY A 27 -8.83 22.88 -10.74
N LYS A 28 -7.72 22.89 -10.01
CA LYS A 28 -6.71 21.85 -10.04
C LYS A 28 -6.20 21.53 -8.64
N VAL A 29 -5.84 20.27 -8.39
CA VAL A 29 -5.11 19.87 -7.18
C VAL A 29 -3.64 19.67 -7.53
N THR A 30 -2.75 20.16 -6.68
CA THR A 30 -1.31 19.95 -6.77
C THR A 30 -0.88 18.98 -5.69
N PRO A 31 -0.48 17.74 -6.05
CA PRO A 31 0.01 16.78 -5.09
C PRO A 31 1.43 17.16 -4.64
N SER A 32 1.73 16.95 -3.36
CA SER A 32 3.07 17.04 -2.82
C SER A 32 3.33 15.88 -1.86
N LEU A 33 4.53 15.30 -1.93
CA LEU A 33 4.94 14.21 -1.07
C LEU A 33 5.92 14.75 -0.02
N GLN A 34 5.50 14.71 1.25
CA GLN A 34 6.34 15.12 2.37
C GLN A 34 6.32 14.03 3.45
N ASN A 35 7.49 13.64 3.91
CA ASN A 35 7.63 12.61 4.96
C ASN A 35 6.86 11.30 4.64
N GLY A 36 6.88 10.87 3.37
CA GLY A 36 6.18 9.67 2.91
C GLY A 36 4.65 9.78 2.91
N ARG A 37 4.10 10.99 3.02
CA ARG A 37 2.67 11.27 2.94
C ARG A 37 2.37 12.25 1.82
N TRP A 38 1.36 11.92 1.05
CA TRP A 38 0.81 12.82 0.06
C TRP A 38 -0.10 13.86 0.72
N SER A 39 0.01 15.09 0.25
CA SER A 39 -0.94 16.16 0.51
C SER A 39 -1.39 16.77 -0.81
N LEU A 40 -2.59 17.31 -0.82
CA LEU A 40 -3.20 17.94 -2.00
C LEU A 40 -3.47 19.40 -1.66
N LYS A 41 -2.92 20.30 -2.49
CA LYS A 41 -3.24 21.72 -2.43
C LYS A 41 -4.19 22.04 -3.57
N GLU A 42 -5.34 22.59 -3.25
CA GLU A 42 -6.32 23.03 -4.24
C GLU A 42 -6.00 24.44 -4.74
N SER A 43 -6.14 24.65 -6.03
CA SER A 43 -6.13 25.96 -6.70
C SER A 43 -7.41 26.06 -7.49
N LEU A 44 -8.39 26.82 -6.99
CA LEU A 44 -9.70 26.93 -7.61
C LEU A 44 -9.70 28.03 -8.65
N LEU A 45 -10.45 27.82 -9.74
CA LEU A 45 -10.73 28.82 -10.76
C LEU A 45 -11.82 29.79 -10.28
N PRO A 46 -11.76 31.06 -10.66
CA PRO A 46 -12.90 31.97 -10.60
C PRO A 46 -14.11 31.32 -11.28
N GLU A 47 -15.32 31.69 -10.83
CA GLU A 47 -16.54 31.03 -11.30
C GLU A 47 -16.73 31.16 -12.82
N GLU A 48 -16.36 32.30 -13.38
CA GLU A 48 -16.42 32.63 -14.81
C GLU A 48 -15.42 31.85 -15.67
N GLU A 49 -14.36 31.25 -15.08
CA GLU A 49 -13.35 30.45 -15.77
C GLU A 49 -13.62 28.94 -15.68
N ARG A 50 -14.65 28.55 -14.94
CA ARG A 50 -15.02 27.14 -14.81
C ARG A 50 -15.65 26.63 -16.11
N TYR A 51 -15.42 25.37 -16.41
CA TYR A 51 -15.95 24.76 -17.62
C TYR A 51 -16.42 23.32 -17.37
N LEU A 52 -17.23 22.82 -18.29
CA LEU A 52 -17.73 21.46 -18.23
C LEU A 52 -16.79 20.51 -18.98
N LYS A 53 -16.53 19.36 -18.40
CA LYS A 53 -15.80 18.24 -19.00
C LYS A 53 -16.64 16.98 -18.95
N THR A 54 -16.54 16.15 -20.02
CA THR A 54 -17.15 14.83 -20.08
C THR A 54 -16.04 13.83 -20.42
N TYR A 55 -16.02 12.68 -19.77
CA TYR A 55 -15.17 11.58 -20.19
C TYR A 55 -15.76 10.92 -21.43
N PRO A 56 -14.93 10.54 -22.43
CA PRO A 56 -15.40 9.75 -23.54
C PRO A 56 -15.97 8.43 -23.03
N CYS A 57 -17.05 7.96 -23.66
CA CYS A 57 -17.52 6.60 -23.46
C CYS A 57 -16.75 5.69 -24.41
N ASP A 58 -15.93 4.81 -23.88
CA ASP A 58 -15.32 3.76 -24.66
C ASP A 58 -16.38 2.73 -25.11
N GLU A 59 -16.18 2.11 -26.25
CA GLU A 59 -16.98 0.97 -26.71
C GLU A 59 -16.59 -0.27 -25.88
N VAL A 60 -17.20 -0.43 -24.70
CA VAL A 60 -16.97 -1.56 -23.80
C VAL A 60 -18.11 -2.57 -23.94
N ASP A 61 -17.77 -3.83 -24.14
CA ASP A 61 -18.74 -4.92 -24.02
C ASP A 61 -19.03 -5.23 -22.55
N TYR A 62 -20.07 -4.61 -22.02
CA TYR A 62 -20.49 -4.79 -20.65
C TYR A 62 -21.12 -6.16 -20.35
N THR A 63 -21.49 -6.96 -21.36
CA THR A 63 -21.96 -8.32 -21.13
C THR A 63 -20.91 -9.19 -20.44
N ALA A 64 -19.64 -8.90 -20.67
CA ALA A 64 -18.49 -9.55 -20.01
C ALA A 64 -18.41 -9.29 -18.48
N TYR A 65 -19.21 -8.36 -17.95
CA TYR A 65 -19.27 -8.06 -16.51
C TYR A 65 -20.39 -8.82 -15.79
N ILE A 66 -21.35 -9.39 -16.55
CA ILE A 66 -22.48 -10.14 -15.99
C ILE A 66 -22.00 -11.50 -15.49
N GLY A 67 -22.14 -11.74 -14.19
CA GLY A 67 -21.75 -13.02 -13.57
C GLY A 67 -20.25 -13.31 -13.55
N SER A 68 -19.40 -12.35 -13.89
CA SER A 68 -17.95 -12.52 -13.91
C SER A 68 -17.36 -12.58 -12.49
N GLY A 69 -16.33 -13.42 -12.30
CA GLY A 69 -15.53 -13.46 -11.08
C GLY A 69 -14.44 -12.37 -11.02
N ASP A 70 -14.04 -11.81 -12.18
CA ASP A 70 -12.95 -10.86 -12.29
C ASP A 70 -13.39 -9.44 -12.63
N ARG A 71 -14.66 -9.25 -12.97
CA ARG A 71 -15.26 -7.96 -13.34
C ARG A 71 -16.63 -7.82 -12.69
N ALA A 72 -17.06 -6.60 -12.43
CA ALA A 72 -18.41 -6.31 -11.96
C ALA A 72 -18.82 -4.90 -12.37
N ALA A 73 -20.10 -4.71 -12.59
CA ALA A 73 -20.70 -3.39 -12.69
C ALA A 73 -21.94 -3.33 -11.78
N PHE A 74 -22.15 -2.19 -11.14
CA PHE A 74 -23.27 -1.94 -10.26
C PHE A 74 -23.97 -0.66 -10.65
N LEU A 75 -25.28 -0.69 -10.69
CA LEU A 75 -26.16 0.43 -10.99
C LEU A 75 -26.86 0.89 -9.72
N CYS A 76 -27.02 2.18 -9.57
CA CYS A 76 -27.71 2.83 -8.46
C CYS A 76 -29.03 3.41 -8.95
N TYR A 77 -30.11 3.10 -8.24
CA TYR A 77 -31.46 3.56 -8.58
C TYR A 77 -32.06 4.41 -7.46
N ASP A 78 -32.80 5.43 -7.87
CA ASP A 78 -33.76 6.17 -7.05
C ASP A 78 -35.16 5.93 -7.64
N GLY A 79 -35.99 5.11 -6.99
CA GLY A 79 -37.17 4.52 -7.63
C GLY A 79 -36.80 3.66 -8.82
N GLU A 80 -37.29 4.00 -10.01
CA GLU A 80 -37.01 3.32 -11.28
C GLU A 80 -35.92 4.02 -12.10
N GLU A 81 -35.46 5.19 -11.68
CA GLU A 81 -34.45 5.96 -12.39
C GLU A 81 -33.05 5.45 -12.06
N CYS A 82 -32.25 5.09 -13.05
CA CYS A 82 -30.83 4.83 -12.91
C CYS A 82 -30.08 6.16 -12.72
N ILE A 83 -29.51 6.37 -11.54
CA ILE A 83 -28.88 7.64 -11.13
C ILE A 83 -27.38 7.54 -10.94
N GLY A 84 -26.80 6.34 -11.06
CA GLY A 84 -25.36 6.16 -10.88
C GLY A 84 -24.87 4.78 -11.26
N GLN A 85 -23.59 4.66 -11.51
CA GLN A 85 -22.93 3.40 -11.81
C GLN A 85 -21.52 3.35 -11.23
N THR A 86 -21.01 2.14 -11.03
CA THR A 86 -19.59 1.86 -10.83
C THR A 86 -19.20 0.58 -11.57
N VAL A 87 -18.04 0.61 -12.20
CA VAL A 87 -17.48 -0.50 -12.99
C VAL A 87 -16.15 -0.88 -12.40
N LEU A 88 -15.92 -2.18 -12.25
CA LEU A 88 -14.79 -2.72 -11.51
C LEU A 88 -14.17 -3.90 -12.26
N ARG A 89 -12.86 -4.03 -12.15
CA ARG A 89 -12.13 -5.25 -12.51
C ARG A 89 -11.15 -5.66 -11.43
N ARG A 90 -10.82 -6.93 -11.36
CA ARG A 90 -9.68 -7.43 -10.61
C ARG A 90 -8.39 -6.91 -11.25
N ASP A 91 -7.48 -6.40 -10.46
CA ASP A 91 -6.16 -5.99 -10.94
C ASP A 91 -5.07 -6.96 -10.45
N TRP A 92 -3.92 -7.00 -11.16
CA TRP A 92 -2.79 -7.88 -10.88
C TRP A 92 -2.21 -7.68 -9.48
N ASN A 93 -2.32 -6.48 -8.90
CA ASN A 93 -1.81 -6.08 -7.59
C ASN A 93 -2.75 -6.43 -6.43
N ARG A 94 -3.81 -7.24 -6.68
CA ARG A 94 -4.82 -7.68 -5.71
C ARG A 94 -5.78 -6.58 -5.20
N TYR A 95 -5.87 -5.45 -5.90
CA TYR A 95 -6.96 -4.49 -5.71
C TYR A 95 -8.09 -4.74 -6.72
N ALA A 96 -9.29 -4.30 -6.38
CA ALA A 96 -10.30 -4.04 -7.39
C ALA A 96 -10.03 -2.65 -7.96
N PHE A 97 -9.75 -2.57 -9.25
CA PHE A 97 -9.61 -1.29 -9.94
C PHE A 97 -10.99 -0.78 -10.33
N VAL A 98 -11.35 0.40 -9.85
CA VAL A 98 -12.58 1.09 -10.23
C VAL A 98 -12.31 1.79 -11.55
N GLU A 99 -12.87 1.24 -12.63
CA GLU A 99 -12.70 1.75 -14.00
C GLU A 99 -13.60 2.95 -14.24
N ASP A 100 -14.80 2.95 -13.61
CA ASP A 100 -15.76 4.05 -13.70
C ASP A 100 -16.55 4.21 -12.40
N LEU A 101 -16.85 5.45 -12.07
CA LEU A 101 -17.77 5.85 -11.01
C LEU A 101 -18.49 7.14 -11.40
N CYS A 102 -19.73 7.02 -11.81
CA CYS A 102 -20.56 8.13 -12.25
C CYS A 102 -21.83 8.26 -11.40
N VAL A 103 -22.26 9.49 -11.18
CA VAL A 103 -23.56 9.84 -10.59
C VAL A 103 -24.17 10.99 -11.40
N ALA A 104 -25.45 10.84 -11.78
CA ALA A 104 -26.21 11.86 -12.47
C ALA A 104 -26.17 13.22 -11.75
N ALA A 105 -26.01 14.31 -12.46
CA ALA A 105 -25.71 15.62 -11.90
C ALA A 105 -26.70 16.05 -10.80
N GLN A 106 -28.00 15.86 -11.02
CA GLN A 106 -29.07 16.19 -10.07
C GLN A 106 -29.09 15.31 -8.81
N HIS A 107 -28.39 14.15 -8.82
CA HIS A 107 -28.31 13.21 -7.71
C HIS A 107 -26.94 13.23 -6.99
N ARG A 108 -26.00 14.08 -7.44
CA ARG A 108 -24.71 14.26 -6.75
C ARG A 108 -24.91 14.83 -5.35
N ARG A 109 -23.96 14.57 -4.45
CA ARG A 109 -23.95 15.03 -3.03
C ARG A 109 -25.08 14.49 -2.16
N LYS A 110 -25.86 13.52 -2.64
CA LYS A 110 -26.97 12.87 -1.91
C LYS A 110 -26.61 11.47 -1.37
N GLY A 111 -25.35 11.03 -1.53
CA GLY A 111 -24.85 9.75 -0.99
C GLY A 111 -24.77 8.60 -2.00
N ALA A 112 -25.27 8.73 -3.23
CA ALA A 112 -25.27 7.66 -4.25
C ALA A 112 -23.84 7.15 -4.55
N GLY A 113 -22.87 8.05 -4.75
CA GLY A 113 -21.47 7.65 -4.97
C GLY A 113 -20.88 6.87 -3.80
N LYS A 114 -21.21 7.23 -2.56
CA LYS A 114 -20.79 6.49 -1.38
C LYS A 114 -21.38 5.08 -1.35
N ALA A 115 -22.67 4.94 -1.63
CA ALA A 115 -23.36 3.65 -1.69
C ALA A 115 -22.76 2.73 -2.78
N LEU A 116 -22.42 3.29 -3.96
CA LEU A 116 -21.73 2.56 -5.02
C LEU A 116 -20.36 2.07 -4.58
N MET A 117 -19.56 2.93 -3.92
CA MET A 117 -18.23 2.55 -3.41
C MET A 117 -18.31 1.52 -2.27
N GLU A 118 -19.33 1.59 -1.40
CA GLU A 118 -19.59 0.56 -0.38
C GLU A 118 -19.91 -0.79 -1.03
N ARG A 119 -20.69 -0.80 -2.11
CA ARG A 119 -20.98 -2.00 -2.88
C ARG A 119 -19.74 -2.55 -3.57
N ALA A 120 -18.89 -1.67 -4.13
CA ALA A 120 -17.60 -2.02 -4.70
C ALA A 120 -16.68 -2.68 -3.66
N CYS A 121 -16.60 -2.12 -2.44
CA CYS A 121 -15.88 -2.72 -1.32
C CYS A 121 -16.41 -4.12 -0.97
N ALA A 122 -17.72 -4.30 -0.92
CA ALA A 122 -18.34 -5.60 -0.60
C ALA A 122 -17.98 -6.66 -1.65
N TRP A 123 -18.05 -6.31 -2.94
CA TRP A 123 -17.66 -7.21 -4.02
C TRP A 123 -16.15 -7.55 -3.94
N ALA A 124 -15.30 -6.57 -3.80
CA ALA A 124 -13.85 -6.79 -3.73
C ALA A 124 -13.46 -7.70 -2.55
N LYS A 125 -14.11 -7.53 -1.39
CA LYS A 125 -13.93 -8.43 -0.23
C LYS A 125 -14.38 -9.85 -0.52
N ALA A 126 -15.54 -10.02 -1.16
CA ALA A 126 -16.05 -11.34 -1.55
C ALA A 126 -15.12 -12.05 -2.55
N GLN A 127 -14.39 -11.29 -3.38
CA GLN A 127 -13.37 -11.82 -4.30
C GLN A 127 -11.99 -12.02 -3.63
N GLY A 128 -11.86 -11.82 -2.32
CA GLY A 128 -10.60 -11.96 -1.59
C GLY A 128 -9.55 -10.91 -1.94
N LEU A 129 -9.96 -9.77 -2.51
CA LEU A 129 -9.09 -8.65 -2.83
C LEU A 129 -8.76 -7.84 -1.58
N LYS A 130 -7.68 -7.06 -1.63
CA LYS A 130 -7.12 -6.37 -0.47
C LYS A 130 -7.56 -4.92 -0.33
N GLY A 131 -8.27 -4.40 -1.33
CA GLY A 131 -8.72 -3.02 -1.35
C GLY A 131 -9.32 -2.62 -2.67
N LEU A 132 -9.60 -1.33 -2.80
CA LEU A 132 -9.92 -0.67 -4.06
C LEU A 132 -8.77 0.21 -4.50
N SER A 133 -8.61 0.34 -5.81
CA SER A 133 -7.74 1.35 -6.41
C SER A 133 -8.47 2.02 -7.57
N LEU A 134 -8.09 3.25 -7.87
CA LEU A 134 -8.62 3.99 -9.01
C LEU A 134 -7.63 5.07 -9.45
N GLU A 135 -7.91 5.64 -10.59
CA GLU A 135 -7.20 6.78 -11.14
C GLU A 135 -8.18 7.94 -11.37
N THR A 136 -7.72 9.16 -11.16
CA THR A 136 -8.43 10.37 -11.57
C THR A 136 -7.46 11.48 -11.94
N GLN A 137 -7.92 12.45 -12.70
CA GLN A 137 -7.10 13.59 -13.12
C GLN A 137 -7.04 14.65 -12.01
N ASP A 138 -5.94 15.40 -11.99
CA ASP A 138 -5.69 16.49 -11.03
C ASP A 138 -6.64 17.68 -11.18
N ASN A 139 -7.34 17.83 -12.30
CA ASN A 139 -8.36 18.85 -12.52
C ASN A 139 -9.77 18.42 -12.04
N ASN A 140 -9.99 17.16 -11.70
CA ASN A 140 -11.25 16.72 -11.12
C ASN A 140 -11.23 16.89 -9.57
N VAL A 141 -11.24 18.16 -9.13
CA VAL A 141 -11.21 18.54 -7.72
C VAL A 141 -12.36 17.90 -6.93
N ALA A 142 -13.54 17.81 -7.53
CA ALA A 142 -14.72 17.21 -6.90
C ALA A 142 -14.52 15.72 -6.59
N ALA A 143 -13.94 14.96 -7.51
CA ALA A 143 -13.60 13.55 -7.31
C ALA A 143 -12.48 13.39 -6.27
N CYS A 144 -11.43 14.20 -6.31
CA CYS A 144 -10.35 14.19 -5.31
C CYS A 144 -10.89 14.43 -3.89
N ARG A 145 -11.78 15.39 -3.70
CA ARG A 145 -12.47 15.65 -2.43
C ARG A 145 -13.31 14.45 -1.98
N PHE A 146 -14.04 13.84 -2.92
CA PHE A 146 -14.88 12.69 -2.64
C PHE A 146 -14.04 11.49 -2.20
N TYR A 147 -12.98 11.13 -2.93
CA TYR A 147 -12.12 10.00 -2.58
C TYR A 147 -11.42 10.20 -1.23
N SER A 148 -10.91 11.40 -0.97
CA SER A 148 -10.37 11.73 0.35
C SER A 148 -11.41 11.58 1.46
N ALA A 149 -12.65 12.04 1.23
CA ALA A 149 -13.74 12.00 2.23
C ALA A 149 -14.21 10.58 2.56
N ILE A 150 -14.14 9.63 1.62
CA ILE A 150 -14.47 8.22 1.86
C ILE A 150 -13.28 7.41 2.39
N GLY A 151 -12.14 8.05 2.66
CA GLY A 151 -10.97 7.43 3.28
C GLY A 151 -9.97 6.81 2.32
N MET A 152 -10.05 7.10 1.02
CA MET A 152 -8.99 6.74 0.08
C MET A 152 -7.76 7.63 0.30
N GLU A 153 -6.59 7.05 0.08
CA GLU A 153 -5.32 7.77 0.13
C GLU A 153 -4.67 7.82 -1.24
N LEU A 154 -4.03 8.95 -1.54
CA LEU A 154 -3.19 9.06 -2.73
C LEU A 154 -1.96 8.18 -2.54
N GLY A 155 -1.73 7.24 -3.45
CA GLY A 155 -0.59 6.31 -3.44
C GLY A 155 0.44 6.60 -4.51
N GLY A 156 0.09 7.37 -5.54
CA GLY A 156 1.01 7.68 -6.63
C GLY A 156 0.51 8.79 -7.54
N VAL A 157 1.46 9.37 -8.29
CA VAL A 157 1.22 10.44 -9.26
C VAL A 157 1.96 10.10 -10.54
N ASN A 158 1.31 10.22 -11.69
CA ASN A 158 1.93 10.03 -12.98
C ASN A 158 1.70 11.26 -13.88
N THR A 159 2.74 12.06 -14.06
CA THR A 159 2.72 13.28 -14.89
C THR A 159 2.87 13.01 -16.37
N LYS A 160 2.98 11.75 -16.78
CA LYS A 160 3.22 11.36 -18.17
C LYS A 160 2.09 10.52 -18.76
N LEU A 161 1.12 10.08 -17.95
CA LEU A 161 0.07 9.17 -18.40
C LEU A 161 -0.70 9.73 -19.60
N TYR A 162 -1.04 11.02 -19.56
CA TYR A 162 -1.83 11.68 -20.59
C TYR A 162 -1.01 12.48 -21.60
N ARG A 163 0.31 12.52 -21.47
CA ARG A 163 1.18 13.45 -22.21
C ARG A 163 1.11 13.30 -23.73
N GLN A 164 0.67 12.13 -24.22
CA GLN A 164 0.57 11.85 -25.67
C GLN A 164 -0.82 12.16 -26.25
N PHE A 165 -1.77 12.57 -25.42
CA PHE A 165 -3.08 13.01 -25.89
C PHE A 165 -3.02 14.47 -26.38
N ASP A 166 -4.05 14.87 -27.15
CA ASP A 166 -4.21 16.26 -27.55
C ASP A 166 -4.57 17.16 -26.34
N ARG A 167 -4.32 18.46 -26.46
CA ARG A 167 -4.77 19.43 -25.47
C ARG A 167 -6.29 19.46 -25.38
N PRO A 168 -6.87 19.64 -24.19
CA PRO A 168 -6.22 19.95 -22.91
C PRO A 168 -5.73 18.73 -22.12
N TYR A 169 -6.02 17.50 -22.54
CA TYR A 169 -5.75 16.27 -21.79
C TYR A 169 -4.26 16.06 -21.50
N SER A 170 -3.37 16.44 -22.42
CA SER A 170 -1.92 16.31 -22.23
C SER A 170 -1.34 17.14 -21.08
N GLU A 171 -2.10 18.08 -20.53
CA GLU A 171 -1.72 18.93 -19.40
C GLU A 171 -2.19 18.37 -18.04
N GLU A 172 -2.92 17.28 -18.06
CA GLU A 172 -3.46 16.63 -16.87
C GLU A 172 -2.44 15.68 -16.23
N THR A 173 -2.57 15.52 -14.92
CA THR A 173 -1.74 14.60 -14.12
C THR A 173 -2.64 13.53 -13.53
N ALA A 174 -2.26 12.27 -13.71
CA ALA A 174 -2.96 11.15 -13.12
C ALA A 174 -2.63 11.00 -11.63
N LEU A 175 -3.65 10.82 -10.82
CA LEU A 175 -3.62 10.62 -9.39
C LEU A 175 -4.18 9.24 -9.06
N PHE A 176 -3.36 8.37 -8.49
CA PHE A 176 -3.73 7.00 -8.14
C PHE A 176 -4.14 6.91 -6.67
N TRP A 177 -5.38 6.50 -6.43
CA TRP A 177 -6.00 6.41 -5.10
C TRP A 177 -6.16 4.96 -4.67
N TYR A 178 -6.07 4.73 -3.36
CA TYR A 178 -6.15 3.41 -2.75
C TYR A 178 -7.01 3.43 -1.49
N LEU A 179 -7.84 2.39 -1.33
CA LEU A 179 -8.57 2.09 -0.10
C LEU A 179 -8.23 0.66 0.32
N GLU A 180 -7.44 0.49 1.38
CA GLU A 180 -7.03 -0.81 1.90
C GLU A 180 -8.02 -1.32 2.94
N PHE A 181 -8.48 -2.59 2.82
CA PHE A 181 -9.48 -3.16 3.74
C PHE A 181 -8.89 -3.61 5.06
N ASP A 182 -7.69 -4.20 5.03
CA ASP A 182 -6.97 -4.69 6.20
C ASP A 182 -6.04 -3.62 6.77
N ARG A 183 -6.43 -2.36 6.62
CA ARG A 183 -5.75 -1.31 7.35
C ARG A 183 -6.06 -1.55 8.83
N GLN A 184 -5.26 -2.40 9.49
CA GLN A 184 -5.06 -2.20 10.92
C GLN A 184 -4.78 -0.71 11.06
N PRO A 185 -5.51 0.01 11.90
CA PRO A 185 -5.15 1.39 12.16
C PRO A 185 -3.65 1.32 12.37
N LYS A 186 -2.88 2.11 11.62
CA LYS A 186 -1.50 2.36 12.01
C LYS A 186 -1.66 2.78 13.45
N ILE A 187 -1.58 1.79 14.36
CA ILE A 187 -1.38 2.07 15.74
C ILE A 187 -0.20 3.01 15.61
N ARG A 188 -0.42 4.27 15.94
CA ARG A 188 0.68 5.11 16.29
C ARG A 188 1.36 4.31 17.37
N ALA A 189 2.26 3.42 16.96
CA ALA A 189 3.26 2.92 17.84
C ALA A 189 3.87 4.22 18.34
N ARG A 190 3.46 4.64 19.52
CA ARG A 190 4.34 5.35 20.37
C ARG A 190 5.54 4.41 20.44
N ALA A 191 6.40 4.56 19.46
CA ALA A 191 7.73 3.99 19.52
C ALA A 191 8.42 4.71 20.68
N THR A 192 8.17 4.22 21.86
CA THR A 192 9.05 4.29 22.98
C THR A 192 10.06 3.14 22.81
N VAL A 193 10.73 3.12 21.69
CA VAL A 193 12.06 2.57 21.57
C VAL A 193 12.89 3.76 21.15
N GLY A 194 13.89 4.12 21.95
CA GLY A 194 14.74 5.28 21.81
C GLY A 194 15.29 5.44 20.39
N GLY A 195 14.47 5.99 19.52
CA GLY A 195 14.88 6.42 18.21
C GLY A 195 15.54 7.77 18.38
N GLN A 196 16.87 7.78 18.43
CA GLN A 196 17.61 9.00 18.18
C GLN A 196 17.14 9.55 16.84
N THR A 197 16.40 10.65 16.87
CA THR A 197 16.25 11.50 15.69
C THR A 197 17.64 11.98 15.31
N ALA A 198 17.97 11.93 14.00
CA ALA A 198 19.17 12.61 13.54
C ALA A 198 19.12 14.07 14.03
N PRO A 199 20.29 14.71 14.28
CA PRO A 199 20.36 16.08 14.83
C PRO A 199 19.59 17.14 14.04
N ASP A 200 19.23 16.84 12.77
CA ASP A 200 18.48 17.69 11.85
C ASP A 200 16.96 17.41 11.84
N GLY A 201 16.47 16.52 12.74
CA GLY A 201 15.05 16.15 12.80
C GLY A 201 14.58 15.22 11.68
N SER A 202 15.50 14.62 10.89
CA SER A 202 15.17 13.68 9.82
C SER A 202 14.40 12.48 10.36
N PRO A 203 13.23 12.13 9.77
CA PRO A 203 12.41 11.02 10.21
C PRO A 203 12.86 9.66 9.64
N LEU A 204 14.08 9.55 9.13
CA LEU A 204 14.58 8.30 8.56
C LEU A 204 14.66 7.22 9.63
N ARG A 205 14.14 6.03 9.29
CA ARG A 205 14.16 4.83 10.14
C ARG A 205 14.69 3.68 9.31
N VAL A 206 15.44 2.79 9.94
CA VAL A 206 15.80 1.51 9.31
C VAL A 206 14.51 0.72 9.14
N GLY A 207 14.03 0.56 7.91
CA GLY A 207 12.79 -0.17 7.59
C GLY A 207 13.02 -1.67 7.39
N ALA A 208 14.20 -2.04 6.88
CA ALA A 208 14.60 -3.41 6.63
C ALA A 208 16.11 -3.54 6.64
N ILE A 209 16.60 -4.70 7.08
CA ILE A 209 17.98 -5.14 6.90
C ILE A 209 17.94 -6.23 5.84
N VAL A 210 18.78 -6.13 4.80
CA VAL A 210 18.92 -7.18 3.79
C VAL A 210 20.12 -8.06 4.15
N TRP A 211 19.85 -9.35 4.36
CA TRP A 211 20.82 -10.33 4.82
C TRP A 211 21.11 -11.36 3.74
N GLY A 212 22.31 -11.34 3.22
CA GLY A 212 22.74 -12.30 2.19
C GLY A 212 23.14 -13.64 2.79
N VAL A 213 22.59 -14.73 2.28
CA VAL A 213 22.79 -16.09 2.79
C VAL A 213 23.14 -17.09 1.67
N LYS A 214 23.70 -18.25 2.04
CA LYS A 214 23.96 -19.35 1.13
C LYS A 214 22.80 -20.36 1.06
N ASN A 215 21.90 -20.35 2.05
CA ASN A 215 20.72 -21.21 2.10
C ASN A 215 19.58 -20.48 2.79
N VAL A 216 18.56 -20.11 2.00
CA VAL A 216 17.41 -19.32 2.49
C VAL A 216 16.63 -20.09 3.56
N ARG A 217 16.33 -21.38 3.38
CA ARG A 217 15.54 -22.17 4.32
C ARG A 217 16.23 -22.28 5.68
N ARG A 218 17.53 -22.55 5.70
CA ARG A 218 18.33 -22.63 6.93
C ARG A 218 18.38 -21.27 7.64
N ALA A 219 18.59 -20.19 6.90
CA ALA A 219 18.60 -18.84 7.47
C ALA A 219 17.23 -18.43 8.01
N VAL A 220 16.15 -18.79 7.34
CA VAL A 220 14.78 -18.55 7.84
C VAL A 220 14.54 -19.29 9.15
N ASP A 221 14.92 -20.58 9.26
CA ASP A 221 14.77 -21.35 10.51
C ASP A 221 15.57 -20.71 11.66
N PHE A 222 16.85 -20.39 11.41
CA PHE A 222 17.70 -19.75 12.41
C PHE A 222 17.15 -18.39 12.87
N TRP A 223 16.94 -17.47 11.95
CA TRP A 223 16.58 -16.09 12.28
C TRP A 223 15.16 -15.96 12.83
N SER A 224 14.23 -16.81 12.40
CA SER A 224 12.88 -16.85 12.97
C SER A 224 12.91 -17.21 14.46
N ARG A 225 13.78 -18.14 14.86
CA ARG A 225 13.93 -18.59 16.25
C ARG A 225 14.80 -17.63 17.07
N ALA A 226 15.89 -17.14 16.47
CA ALA A 226 16.80 -16.19 17.12
C ALA A 226 16.12 -14.88 17.53
N LEU A 227 15.29 -14.31 16.65
CA LEU A 227 14.66 -13.01 16.83
C LEU A 227 13.18 -13.09 17.23
N ASN A 228 12.61 -14.29 17.44
CA ASN A 228 11.17 -14.49 17.60
C ASN A 228 10.36 -13.91 16.41
N TYR A 229 10.85 -14.12 15.19
CA TYR A 229 10.26 -13.64 13.96
C TYR A 229 9.40 -14.72 13.30
N ARG A 230 8.58 -14.32 12.33
CA ARG A 230 7.79 -15.19 11.44
C ARG A 230 7.95 -14.75 10.00
N LEU A 231 7.71 -15.65 9.06
CA LEU A 231 7.61 -15.31 7.66
C LEU A 231 6.45 -14.31 7.44
N LYS A 232 6.73 -13.28 6.66
CA LYS A 232 5.73 -12.33 6.19
C LYS A 232 4.91 -12.92 5.04
N TYR A 233 5.58 -13.68 4.17
CA TYR A 233 5.04 -14.41 3.02
C TYR A 233 5.71 -15.79 2.93
N PRO A 234 5.15 -16.77 2.18
CA PRO A 234 5.86 -18.00 1.88
C PRO A 234 7.25 -17.70 1.30
N ALA A 235 8.28 -18.36 1.82
CA ALA A 235 9.64 -18.20 1.34
C ALA A 235 9.79 -18.82 -0.05
N SER A 236 10.57 -18.17 -0.93
CA SER A 236 11.09 -18.78 -2.16
C SER A 236 12.46 -19.43 -1.90
N ASP A 237 13.02 -20.10 -2.91
CA ASP A 237 14.34 -20.71 -2.78
C ASP A 237 15.48 -19.67 -2.76
N ASP A 238 15.22 -18.45 -3.23
CA ASP A 238 16.19 -17.37 -3.37
C ASP A 238 15.92 -16.17 -2.44
N TRP A 239 14.73 -16.13 -1.79
CA TRP A 239 14.33 -14.98 -0.99
C TRP A 239 13.29 -15.29 0.08
N ALA A 240 13.35 -14.55 1.20
CA ALA A 240 12.35 -14.57 2.27
C ALA A 240 12.29 -13.22 3.01
N ILE A 241 11.14 -12.91 3.61
CA ILE A 241 11.02 -11.79 4.57
C ILE A 241 10.57 -12.32 5.92
N LEU A 242 11.31 -11.93 6.95
CA LEU A 242 10.98 -12.17 8.34
C LEU A 242 10.54 -10.86 9.01
N ILE A 243 9.51 -10.95 9.84
CA ILE A 243 8.97 -9.85 10.64
C ILE A 243 8.76 -10.31 12.09
N PRO A 244 8.83 -9.39 13.07
CA PRO A 244 8.53 -9.71 14.46
C PRO A 244 7.14 -10.33 14.63
N LYS A 245 6.99 -11.29 15.54
CA LYS A 245 5.68 -11.90 15.84
C LYS A 245 4.76 -10.94 16.59
N ASP A 246 5.33 -10.09 17.43
CA ASP A 246 4.65 -9.07 18.22
C ASP A 246 4.35 -7.77 17.45
N GLY A 247 4.87 -7.66 16.23
CA GLY A 247 4.65 -6.50 15.35
C GLY A 247 5.60 -5.33 15.60
N GLU A 248 6.48 -5.39 16.59
CA GLU A 248 7.52 -4.39 16.88
C GLU A 248 8.90 -4.87 16.42
N GLY A 249 9.64 -4.01 15.71
CA GLY A 249 11.00 -4.29 15.25
C GLY A 249 11.22 -4.10 13.76
N ILE A 250 12.45 -4.40 13.33
CA ILE A 250 12.92 -4.16 11.97
C ILE A 250 12.70 -5.42 11.12
N GLN A 251 12.19 -5.25 9.89
CA GLN A 251 12.07 -6.35 8.94
C GLN A 251 13.46 -6.88 8.56
N LEU A 252 13.62 -8.21 8.55
CA LEU A 252 14.80 -8.88 8.02
C LEU A 252 14.46 -9.54 6.68
N SER A 253 15.10 -9.07 5.61
CA SER A 253 14.99 -9.64 4.27
C SER A 253 16.17 -10.58 4.03
N ILE A 254 15.87 -11.86 3.81
CA ILE A 254 16.86 -12.89 3.50
C ILE A 254 16.98 -13.00 1.99
N SER A 255 18.19 -12.95 1.45
CA SER A 255 18.44 -13.05 0.01
C SER A 255 19.58 -14.04 -0.28
N LEU A 256 19.36 -14.97 -1.23
CA LEU A 256 20.41 -15.88 -1.70
C LEU A 256 21.51 -15.07 -2.40
N VAL A 257 22.76 -15.35 -2.06
CA VAL A 257 23.91 -14.72 -2.70
C VAL A 257 24.91 -15.76 -3.22
N SER A 258 25.44 -15.53 -4.40
CA SER A 258 26.47 -16.37 -5.03
C SER A 258 27.89 -16.00 -4.57
N SER A 259 28.13 -14.76 -4.17
CA SER A 259 29.46 -14.26 -3.79
C SER A 259 30.03 -14.98 -2.56
N GLU A 260 31.29 -15.37 -2.63
CA GLU A 260 32.05 -15.94 -1.51
C GLU A 260 32.86 -14.89 -0.72
N LYS A 261 32.86 -13.62 -1.16
CA LYS A 261 33.58 -12.55 -0.49
C LYS A 261 32.99 -12.32 0.91
N ALA A 262 33.87 -12.07 1.88
CA ALA A 262 33.51 -11.70 3.25
C ALA A 262 32.52 -10.53 3.21
N LYS A 263 31.39 -10.71 3.90
CA LYS A 263 30.34 -9.70 3.96
C LYS A 263 30.73 -8.65 5.00
N ARG A 264 30.55 -7.38 4.65
CA ARG A 264 30.87 -6.24 5.53
C ARG A 264 29.67 -5.76 6.34
N HIS A 265 28.55 -6.50 6.31
CA HIS A 265 27.36 -6.16 7.06
C HIS A 265 27.29 -7.00 8.32
N HIS A 266 26.91 -6.39 9.43
CA HIS A 266 26.57 -7.09 10.65
C HIS A 266 25.34 -6.42 11.29
N ILE A 267 24.71 -7.14 12.22
CA ILE A 267 23.59 -6.66 13.03
C ILE A 267 24.08 -6.62 14.47
N ASP A 268 23.73 -5.57 15.19
CA ASP A 268 23.89 -5.51 16.63
C ASP A 268 22.56 -5.89 17.28
N LEU A 269 22.59 -6.96 18.08
CA LEU A 269 21.48 -7.42 18.91
C LEU A 269 21.71 -6.94 20.33
N PHE A 270 20.83 -6.10 20.84
CA PHE A 270 20.94 -5.54 22.17
C PHE A 270 20.20 -6.42 23.19
N THR A 271 20.80 -6.65 24.35
CA THR A 271 20.23 -7.41 25.45
C THR A 271 20.72 -6.93 26.81
N GLU A 272 19.96 -7.18 27.86
CA GLU A 272 20.33 -6.94 29.24
C GLU A 272 21.03 -8.17 29.88
N ASP A 273 20.99 -9.32 29.19
CA ASP A 273 21.62 -10.58 29.63
C ASP A 273 22.39 -11.20 28.45
N GLN A 274 23.59 -10.68 28.23
CA GLN A 274 24.42 -11.06 27.09
C GLN A 274 24.86 -12.53 27.17
N GLU A 275 25.24 -13.01 28.32
CA GLU A 275 25.74 -14.39 28.47
C GLU A 275 24.65 -15.43 28.16
N ARG A 276 23.45 -15.23 28.65
CA ARG A 276 22.29 -16.06 28.39
C ARG A 276 21.96 -16.09 26.92
N GLU A 277 21.88 -14.92 26.29
CA GLU A 277 21.51 -14.79 24.86
C GLU A 277 22.60 -15.38 23.96
N VAL A 278 23.86 -15.17 24.25
CA VAL A 278 24.98 -15.82 23.54
C VAL A 278 24.85 -17.34 23.60
N ASN A 279 24.62 -17.91 24.79
CA ASN A 279 24.49 -19.36 24.94
C ASN A 279 23.28 -19.91 24.16
N ARG A 280 22.15 -19.23 24.22
CA ARG A 280 20.94 -19.56 23.43
C ARG A 280 21.21 -19.55 21.92
N LEU A 281 21.93 -18.54 21.43
CA LEU A 281 22.26 -18.44 20.00
C LEU A 281 23.23 -19.52 19.54
N LEU A 282 24.18 -19.91 20.38
CA LEU A 282 25.07 -21.06 20.11
C LEU A 282 24.28 -22.37 20.00
N GLU A 283 23.31 -22.62 20.90
CA GLU A 283 22.41 -23.78 20.82
C GLU A 283 21.55 -23.76 19.54
N LEU A 284 21.24 -22.59 18.97
CA LEU A 284 20.53 -22.44 17.71
C LEU A 284 21.43 -22.64 16.47
N GLY A 285 22.73 -22.83 16.64
CA GLY A 285 23.68 -23.11 15.56
C GLY A 285 24.57 -21.93 15.18
N ALA A 286 24.57 -20.85 15.93
CA ALA A 286 25.57 -19.80 15.77
C ALA A 286 26.96 -20.32 16.22
N THR A 287 28.03 -19.69 15.76
CA THR A 287 29.41 -19.98 16.19
C THR A 287 30.10 -18.72 16.67
N ARG A 288 31.03 -18.85 17.62
CA ARG A 288 31.85 -17.70 18.05
C ARG A 288 32.84 -17.29 16.96
N ALA A 289 32.93 -16.00 16.68
CA ALA A 289 33.96 -15.46 15.79
C ALA A 289 35.30 -15.39 16.52
N GLU A 290 36.40 -15.64 15.80
CA GLU A 290 37.74 -15.23 16.26
C GLU A 290 37.84 -13.71 16.14
N TRP A 291 37.74 -13.01 17.28
CA TRP A 291 37.67 -11.56 17.30
C TRP A 291 38.62 -10.96 18.35
N ASN A 292 39.32 -9.88 17.96
CA ASN A 292 40.17 -9.14 18.90
C ASN A 292 39.30 -8.07 19.62
N TYR A 293 38.93 -8.40 20.84
CA TYR A 293 38.15 -7.51 21.69
C TYR A 293 39.00 -6.39 22.29
N PRO A 294 38.65 -5.12 22.16
CA PRO A 294 39.31 -4.04 22.89
C PRO A 294 39.02 -4.17 24.41
N PRO A 295 39.87 -3.62 25.27
CA PRO A 295 39.59 -3.60 26.72
C PRO A 295 38.25 -2.91 27.00
N GLY A 296 37.39 -3.61 27.76
CA GLY A 296 36.04 -3.11 28.12
C GLY A 296 34.98 -3.28 27.01
N ALA A 297 35.20 -4.15 26.03
CA ALA A 297 34.18 -4.47 25.03
C ALA A 297 32.89 -4.99 25.69
N ASP A 298 31.78 -4.40 25.33
CA ASP A 298 30.43 -4.74 25.78
C ASP A 298 29.66 -5.62 24.79
N TYR A 299 30.34 -6.19 23.80
CA TYR A 299 29.77 -7.03 22.76
C TYR A 299 30.51 -8.35 22.56
N VAL A 300 29.79 -9.37 22.09
CA VAL A 300 30.30 -10.66 21.61
C VAL A 300 30.00 -10.82 20.14
N VAL A 301 30.99 -11.13 19.30
CA VAL A 301 30.81 -11.38 17.86
C VAL A 301 30.52 -12.87 17.63
N LEU A 302 29.43 -13.14 16.96
CA LEU A 302 29.01 -14.47 16.51
C LEU A 302 28.88 -14.50 14.98
N HIS A 303 28.89 -15.71 14.43
CA HIS A 303 28.48 -15.97 13.04
C HIS A 303 27.18 -16.76 13.04
N ASP A 304 26.28 -16.42 12.12
CA ASP A 304 25.10 -17.27 11.83
C ASP A 304 25.52 -18.58 11.13
N PRO A 305 24.62 -19.55 10.90
CA PRO A 305 24.94 -20.81 10.22
C PRO A 305 25.47 -20.65 8.78
N ASP A 306 25.34 -19.48 8.17
CA ASP A 306 25.89 -19.14 6.86
C ASP A 306 27.19 -18.32 6.93
N GLY A 307 27.75 -18.12 8.13
CA GLY A 307 29.00 -17.42 8.39
C GLY A 307 28.87 -15.88 8.33
N ASN A 308 27.67 -15.32 8.44
CA ASN A 308 27.50 -13.87 8.53
C ASN A 308 27.78 -13.39 9.97
N PRO A 309 28.67 -12.39 10.16
CA PRO A 309 28.96 -11.87 11.49
C PRO A 309 27.82 -11.00 12.01
N PHE A 310 27.56 -11.11 13.32
CA PHE A 310 26.66 -10.24 14.07
C PHE A 310 27.14 -10.10 15.52
N CYS A 311 26.72 -9.05 16.20
CA CYS A 311 27.11 -8.77 17.57
C CYS A 311 25.94 -8.99 18.54
N VAL A 312 26.25 -9.49 19.74
CA VAL A 312 25.36 -9.43 20.90
C VAL A 312 25.96 -8.42 21.86
N VAL A 313 25.26 -7.31 22.07
CA VAL A 313 25.73 -6.15 22.84
C VAL A 313 25.03 -6.10 24.19
N ASP A 314 25.78 -6.00 25.26
CA ASP A 314 25.27 -5.82 26.64
C ASP A 314 24.78 -4.37 26.81
N ARG A 315 23.49 -4.19 27.06
CA ARG A 315 22.90 -2.91 27.42
C ARG A 315 22.35 -2.98 28.83
N LYS A 316 23.25 -2.87 29.82
CA LYS A 316 22.81 -2.55 31.17
C LYS A 316 22.42 -1.08 31.20
N GLU A 317 21.17 -0.82 31.56
CA GLU A 317 20.76 0.56 31.84
C GLU A 317 21.70 1.13 32.92
N SER A 318 22.41 2.19 32.57
CA SER A 318 23.25 2.98 33.49
C SER A 318 22.41 4.00 34.24
#